data_ea8417e6a32f90c39a7a39a2f31144f6
#
_entry.id   ea8417e6a32f90c39a7a39a2f31144f6
#
_cell.length_a   1.000
_cell.length_b   1.000
_cell.length_c   1.000
_cell.angle_alpha   90.00
_cell.angle_beta   90.00
_cell.angle_gamma   90.00
#
_symmetry.space_group_name_H-M   'P 1'
#
loop_
_entity.id
_entity.type
_entity.pdbx_description
1 polymer ?
#
loop_
_entity_poly.entity_id
_entity_poly.type
_entity_poly.pdbx_seq_one_letter_code
_entity_poly.pdbx_strand_id
1 'polypeptide(L)'
;MSDNQLAVEVVRGEMQPWSDYSGKRGAVGGPVLRALLTDVLPAGARTLIVGPHAADLVAVAVEQASSATMLVRSVSDASALAEQFPGLQVIAGALDGLSGPAYEAVVAVDGLDRVLGYDSDDLTWPERLDSLGALCTPETVLVLGLENEFALTSLLDRRPPLDRHGDDEWRPLHDDPARPVSAVQLAAELNRVGLPLQSIYSSFADKTLLAVDVAAAARPGTLPARLATQALESTDIPLLAPIAEAADSASRAGLLASTSSGWLAVTGLPVKHTIYSDAGPAVLTATQTPTASEVGWSIAARVTDTSAGDDAGEVADATPRPSIRGVVYDAAVVPAEVSGGISVETVLHRLAAAEDVPAFRALAARLGEWALAQTGQVVLRWDDIAIDGDSFGFGVSGWTADASRTDLLAAAWQRFHARLIDNHRRHPWPPWMIGDDLVSTWLAMSGVPDAEVASGKEIAGALTAALGTAEIQAPDVRTALADAERARRELFELQGHVFGLERTLGFRDKALKTRETRLRELRLQVQKANAERTRFRNSRAFAVTTLIRKAALIRNPRKFAYKVKRRLQKKLGNRF
;
A
#
# COMPACT_ATOMS: atom_id res chain seq x y z
N MET A 1 9.37 -36.47 18.18
CA MET A 1 8.97 -35.06 18.11
C MET A 1 10.19 -34.32 17.60
N SER A 2 10.23 -34.11 16.29
CA SER A 2 11.28 -33.33 15.63
C SER A 2 11.07 -31.87 16.03
N ASP A 3 12.10 -31.24 16.57
CA ASP A 3 12.20 -29.80 16.75
C ASP A 3 12.02 -29.16 15.36
N ASN A 4 10.80 -28.72 15.08
CA ASN A 4 10.53 -27.79 13.99
C ASN A 4 10.98 -26.43 14.53
N GLN A 5 12.28 -26.16 14.48
CA GLN A 5 12.82 -24.82 14.69
C GLN A 5 12.20 -23.96 13.58
N LEU A 6 11.26 -23.09 13.95
CA LEU A 6 10.73 -22.05 13.07
C LEU A 6 11.92 -21.38 12.36
N ALA A 7 11.84 -21.26 11.05
CA ALA A 7 12.93 -20.79 10.19
C ALA A 7 13.12 -19.26 10.32
N VAL A 8 13.19 -18.75 11.54
CA VAL A 8 13.47 -17.34 11.85
C VAL A 8 14.93 -17.20 12.23
N GLU A 9 15.68 -16.49 11.41
CA GLU A 9 17.02 -16.04 11.69
C GLU A 9 16.98 -14.66 12.36
N VAL A 10 17.82 -14.42 13.37
CA VAL A 10 17.90 -13.12 14.04
C VAL A 10 19.25 -12.49 13.76
N VAL A 11 19.24 -11.32 13.14
CA VAL A 11 20.44 -10.54 12.85
C VAL A 11 20.47 -9.23 13.65
N ARG A 12 21.52 -8.43 13.51
CA ARG A 12 21.64 -7.12 14.17
C ARG A 12 20.43 -6.23 13.83
N GLY A 13 19.98 -5.47 14.81
CA GLY A 13 18.94 -4.46 14.64
C GLY A 13 17.51 -5.00 14.87
N GLU A 14 17.40 -6.23 15.40
CA GLU A 14 16.09 -6.76 15.77
C GLU A 14 15.38 -5.90 16.82
N MET A 15 14.08 -5.74 16.66
CA MET A 15 13.21 -4.99 17.56
C MET A 15 12.32 -5.96 18.34
N GLN A 16 12.42 -5.89 19.67
CA GLN A 16 11.53 -6.61 20.59
C GLN A 16 10.62 -5.60 21.28
N PRO A 17 9.54 -6.04 21.72
CA PRO A 17 8.16 -5.59 21.77
C PRO A 17 7.82 -4.51 20.71
N TRP A 18 7.94 -4.87 19.45
CA TRP A 18 7.60 -4.04 18.30
C TRP A 18 6.81 -4.85 17.28
N SER A 19 5.93 -4.19 16.52
CA SER A 19 5.30 -4.76 15.32
C SER A 19 5.08 -3.67 14.29
N ASP A 20 5.51 -3.93 13.06
CA ASP A 20 5.24 -3.08 11.89
C ASP A 20 3.86 -3.37 11.29
N TYR A 21 3.15 -4.39 11.76
CA TYR A 21 1.82 -4.81 11.28
C TYR A 21 0.66 -4.34 12.16
N SER A 22 0.93 -3.90 13.38
CA SER A 22 -0.10 -3.48 14.35
C SER A 22 -0.25 -1.97 14.51
N GLY A 23 0.53 -1.18 13.77
CA GLY A 23 0.55 0.27 13.91
C GLY A 23 -0.48 1.00 13.05
N LYS A 24 -0.46 2.34 13.10
CA LYS A 24 -1.32 3.20 12.27
C LYS A 24 -0.99 3.08 10.78
N ARG A 25 0.27 2.86 10.45
CA ARG A 25 0.73 2.56 9.10
C ARG A 25 0.76 1.05 8.91
N GLY A 26 -0.21 0.52 8.19
CA GLY A 26 -0.28 -0.89 7.85
C GLY A 26 0.87 -1.37 6.97
N ALA A 27 0.95 -2.68 6.76
CA ALA A 27 1.82 -3.25 5.74
C ALA A 27 1.32 -2.87 4.34
N VAL A 28 2.24 -2.56 3.45
CA VAL A 28 1.91 -2.21 2.06
C VAL A 28 1.37 -3.42 1.30
N GLY A 29 0.29 -3.24 0.55
CA GLY A 29 -0.38 -4.33 -0.16
C GLY A 29 -1.44 -3.82 -1.14
N GLY A 30 -2.20 -4.75 -1.66
CA GLY A 30 -3.36 -4.48 -2.50
C GLY A 30 -3.25 -5.02 -3.93
N PRO A 31 -4.40 -5.09 -4.62
CA PRO A 31 -4.53 -5.83 -5.87
C PRO A 31 -3.67 -5.24 -7.00
N VAL A 32 -3.45 -3.93 -7.01
CA VAL A 32 -2.65 -3.24 -8.03
C VAL A 32 -1.16 -3.59 -7.90
N LEU A 33 -0.63 -3.53 -6.69
CA LEU A 33 0.75 -3.90 -6.40
C LEU A 33 0.98 -5.39 -6.63
N ARG A 34 0.02 -6.22 -6.25
CA ARG A 34 0.01 -7.66 -6.54
C ARG A 34 0.10 -7.93 -8.05
N ALA A 35 -0.71 -7.24 -8.86
CA ALA A 35 -0.69 -7.40 -10.32
C ALA A 35 0.65 -6.96 -10.92
N LEU A 36 1.23 -5.85 -10.45
CA LEU A 36 2.55 -5.41 -10.89
C LEU A 36 3.61 -6.46 -10.53
N LEU A 37 3.68 -6.91 -9.28
CA LEU A 37 4.66 -7.93 -8.86
C LEU A 37 4.52 -9.22 -9.69
N THR A 38 3.28 -9.65 -9.96
CA THR A 38 3.03 -10.82 -10.82
C THR A 38 3.61 -10.65 -12.23
N ASP A 39 3.59 -9.42 -12.76
CA ASP A 39 4.08 -9.14 -14.12
C ASP A 39 5.61 -8.93 -14.19
N VAL A 40 6.27 -8.51 -13.09
CA VAL A 40 7.68 -8.12 -13.12
C VAL A 40 8.62 -9.09 -12.43
N LEU A 41 8.14 -9.87 -11.45
CA LEU A 41 9.01 -10.83 -10.77
C LEU A 41 9.36 -11.99 -11.69
N PRO A 42 10.65 -12.33 -11.84
CA PRO A 42 11.05 -13.46 -12.66
C PRO A 42 10.73 -14.79 -11.97
N ALA A 43 10.12 -15.70 -12.72
CA ALA A 43 9.79 -17.02 -12.20
C ALA A 43 11.06 -17.82 -11.83
N GLY A 44 11.04 -18.44 -10.66
CA GLY A 44 12.16 -19.23 -10.15
C GLY A 44 13.34 -18.41 -9.62
N ALA A 45 13.18 -17.10 -9.47
CA ALA A 45 14.22 -16.23 -8.92
C ALA A 45 14.44 -16.46 -7.42
N ARG A 46 15.66 -16.22 -6.94
CA ARG A 46 15.94 -16.06 -5.53
C ARG A 46 15.52 -14.65 -5.13
N THR A 47 14.45 -14.55 -4.31
CA THR A 47 13.76 -13.30 -4.02
C THR A 47 13.98 -12.85 -2.57
N LEU A 48 14.29 -11.57 -2.38
CA LEU A 48 14.33 -10.91 -1.08
C LEU A 48 13.14 -9.94 -0.97
N ILE A 49 12.40 -10.02 0.13
CA ILE A 49 11.35 -9.06 0.50
C ILE A 49 11.88 -8.22 1.66
N VAL A 50 11.86 -6.89 1.53
CA VAL A 50 12.45 -5.96 2.52
C VAL A 50 11.38 -5.07 3.11
N GLY A 51 11.18 -5.18 4.41
CA GLY A 51 10.19 -4.41 5.16
C GLY A 51 8.80 -5.08 5.22
N PRO A 52 7.82 -4.44 5.86
CA PRO A 52 6.49 -5.00 6.09
C PRO A 52 5.64 -4.96 4.81
N HIS A 53 5.29 -6.13 4.31
CA HIS A 53 4.40 -6.33 3.16
C HIS A 53 3.18 -7.13 3.58
N ALA A 54 2.02 -6.80 3.03
CA ALA A 54 0.79 -7.53 3.26
C ALA A 54 0.86 -8.96 2.68
N ALA A 55 0.05 -9.85 3.23
CA ALA A 55 0.08 -11.27 2.90
C ALA A 55 -0.10 -11.57 1.40
N ASP A 56 -0.88 -10.75 0.69
CA ASP A 56 -1.12 -10.87 -0.74
C ASP A 56 0.14 -10.65 -1.59
N LEU A 57 1.00 -9.70 -1.20
CA LEU A 57 2.28 -9.46 -1.89
C LEU A 57 3.32 -10.51 -1.53
N VAL A 58 3.38 -10.92 -0.25
CA VAL A 58 4.27 -12.00 0.20
C VAL A 58 3.95 -13.30 -0.53
N ALA A 59 2.67 -13.63 -0.66
CA ALA A 59 2.23 -14.82 -1.39
C ALA A 59 2.74 -14.84 -2.83
N VAL A 60 2.56 -13.76 -3.59
CA VAL A 60 3.06 -13.68 -4.98
C VAL A 60 4.57 -13.85 -5.05
N ALA A 61 5.31 -13.18 -4.14
CA ALA A 61 6.76 -13.29 -4.12
C ALA A 61 7.23 -14.72 -3.80
N VAL A 62 6.56 -15.41 -2.87
CA VAL A 62 6.85 -16.82 -2.52
C VAL A 62 6.47 -17.77 -3.64
N GLU A 63 5.29 -17.60 -4.26
CA GLU A 63 4.81 -18.45 -5.34
C GLU A 63 5.71 -18.40 -6.58
N GLN A 64 6.29 -17.25 -6.89
CA GLN A 64 7.14 -17.08 -8.07
C GLN A 64 8.61 -17.44 -7.82
N ALA A 65 9.08 -17.40 -6.58
CA ALA A 65 10.47 -17.60 -6.23
C ALA A 65 10.87 -19.09 -6.22
N SER A 66 12.13 -19.39 -6.53
CA SER A 66 12.76 -20.69 -6.19
C SER A 66 13.10 -20.75 -4.69
N SER A 67 13.43 -19.62 -4.10
CA SER A 67 13.60 -19.42 -2.66
C SER A 67 13.25 -17.97 -2.31
N ALA A 68 12.47 -17.78 -1.26
CA ALA A 68 12.08 -16.46 -0.78
C ALA A 68 12.66 -16.22 0.61
N THR A 69 13.24 -15.03 0.80
CA THR A 69 13.71 -14.54 2.10
C THR A 69 12.98 -13.22 2.40
N MET A 70 12.55 -13.02 3.63
CA MET A 70 11.91 -11.77 4.05
C MET A 70 12.63 -11.18 5.25
N LEU A 71 12.96 -9.91 5.17
CA LEU A 71 13.54 -9.12 6.25
C LEU A 71 12.48 -8.25 6.89
N VAL A 72 12.24 -8.42 8.18
CA VAL A 72 11.39 -7.56 9.02
C VAL A 72 12.10 -7.21 10.33
N ARG A 73 11.81 -6.07 10.93
CA ARG A 73 12.50 -5.62 12.14
C ARG A 73 12.09 -6.40 13.38
N SER A 74 10.84 -6.80 13.44
CA SER A 74 10.21 -7.41 14.62
C SER A 74 10.39 -8.93 14.66
N VAL A 75 10.81 -9.45 15.81
CA VAL A 75 10.91 -10.90 16.03
C VAL A 75 9.52 -11.55 16.10
N SER A 76 8.52 -10.86 16.65
CA SER A 76 7.15 -11.37 16.72
C SER A 76 6.51 -11.45 15.34
N ASP A 77 6.70 -10.42 14.50
CA ASP A 77 6.19 -10.41 13.14
C ASP A 77 6.87 -11.49 12.29
N ALA A 78 8.20 -11.65 12.45
CA ALA A 78 8.96 -12.70 11.77
C ALA A 78 8.43 -14.10 12.09
N SER A 79 8.11 -14.36 13.36
CA SER A 79 7.56 -15.64 13.79
C SER A 79 6.18 -15.90 13.17
N ALA A 80 5.30 -14.89 13.18
CA ALA A 80 3.97 -14.99 12.59
C ALA A 80 4.03 -15.23 11.06
N LEU A 81 4.93 -14.53 10.35
CA LEU A 81 5.13 -14.71 8.92
C LEU A 81 5.68 -16.09 8.57
N ALA A 82 6.64 -16.62 9.37
CA ALA A 82 7.17 -17.97 9.16
C ALA A 82 6.12 -19.07 9.40
N GLU A 83 5.17 -18.84 10.31
CA GLU A 83 4.01 -19.72 10.51
C GLU A 83 3.02 -19.64 9.33
N GLN A 84 2.76 -18.42 8.85
CA GLN A 84 1.79 -18.18 7.79
C GLN A 84 2.27 -18.66 6.42
N PHE A 85 3.58 -18.55 6.14
CA PHE A 85 4.17 -18.90 4.84
C PHE A 85 5.21 -20.02 4.97
N PRO A 86 4.81 -21.29 4.95
CA PRO A 86 5.75 -22.41 4.99
C PRO A 86 6.71 -22.36 3.79
N GLY A 87 8.02 -22.37 4.07
CA GLY A 87 9.05 -22.27 3.03
C GLY A 87 9.61 -20.87 2.80
N LEU A 88 9.02 -19.83 3.41
CA LEU A 88 9.62 -18.50 3.50
C LEU A 88 10.69 -18.49 4.59
N GLN A 89 11.93 -18.13 4.25
CA GLN A 89 12.95 -17.82 5.24
C GLN A 89 12.70 -16.41 5.78
N VAL A 90 12.48 -16.27 7.07
CA VAL A 90 12.25 -14.95 7.67
C VAL A 90 13.44 -14.55 8.55
N ILE A 91 13.93 -13.34 8.33
CA ILE A 91 15.03 -12.73 9.06
C ILE A 91 14.46 -11.60 9.90
N ALA A 92 14.65 -11.66 11.22
CA ALA A 92 14.32 -10.60 12.13
C ALA A 92 15.53 -9.70 12.37
N GLY A 93 15.50 -8.45 11.95
CA GLY A 93 16.59 -7.51 12.12
C GLY A 93 16.53 -6.33 11.18
N ALA A 94 17.62 -5.60 11.07
CA ALA A 94 17.74 -4.43 10.22
C ALA A 94 18.53 -4.71 8.94
N LEU A 95 18.37 -3.85 7.95
CA LEU A 95 19.03 -3.96 6.64
C LEU A 95 20.56 -3.95 6.77
N ASP A 96 21.12 -3.16 7.69
CA ASP A 96 22.56 -3.10 7.98
C ASP A 96 23.11 -4.35 8.68
N GLY A 97 22.23 -5.23 9.16
CA GLY A 97 22.57 -6.55 9.68
C GLY A 97 22.55 -7.67 8.64
N LEU A 98 22.04 -7.39 7.44
CA LEU A 98 21.88 -8.39 6.40
C LEU A 98 23.12 -8.45 5.51
N SER A 99 23.61 -9.66 5.26
CA SER A 99 24.73 -9.91 4.34
C SER A 99 24.53 -11.25 3.66
N GLY A 100 25.00 -11.39 2.43
CA GLY A 100 24.88 -12.64 1.70
C GLY A 100 25.13 -12.49 0.21
N PRO A 101 24.87 -13.53 -0.56
CA PRO A 101 24.97 -13.49 -2.00
C PRO A 101 23.83 -12.63 -2.58
N ALA A 102 24.08 -11.98 -3.71
CA ALA A 102 23.11 -11.15 -4.39
C ALA A 102 21.82 -11.91 -4.75
N TYR A 103 20.68 -11.22 -4.65
CA TYR A 103 19.37 -11.72 -5.03
C TYR A 103 19.06 -11.39 -6.50
N GLU A 104 18.25 -12.24 -7.14
CA GLU A 104 17.80 -12.03 -8.52
C GLU A 104 16.56 -11.13 -8.59
N ALA A 105 15.78 -11.14 -7.50
CA ALA A 105 14.65 -10.22 -7.33
C ALA A 105 14.63 -9.64 -5.91
N VAL A 106 14.26 -8.37 -5.80
CA VAL A 106 14.10 -7.67 -4.52
C VAL A 106 12.78 -6.89 -4.52
N VAL A 107 11.96 -7.13 -3.51
CA VAL A 107 10.67 -6.46 -3.29
C VAL A 107 10.79 -5.55 -2.07
N ALA A 108 10.83 -4.25 -2.30
CA ALA A 108 10.92 -3.21 -1.28
C ALA A 108 9.84 -2.13 -1.54
N VAL A 109 8.60 -2.55 -1.75
CA VAL A 109 7.48 -1.64 -2.10
C VAL A 109 7.17 -0.66 -0.97
N ASP A 110 7.39 -1.07 0.28
CA ASP A 110 7.27 -0.17 1.45
C ASP A 110 8.37 0.92 1.50
N GLY A 111 9.40 0.79 0.67
CA GLY A 111 10.56 1.68 0.67
C GLY A 111 11.63 1.27 1.66
N LEU A 112 12.51 2.23 2.02
CA LEU A 112 13.66 2.03 2.91
C LEU A 112 13.51 2.77 4.25
N ASP A 113 12.31 3.18 4.62
CA ASP A 113 12.09 3.97 5.84
C ASP A 113 11.89 3.08 7.08
N ARG A 114 11.36 1.85 6.91
CA ARG A 114 11.11 0.88 7.99
C ARG A 114 12.08 -0.31 7.96
N VAL A 115 13.38 -0.07 7.71
CA VAL A 115 14.40 -1.13 7.54
C VAL A 115 15.55 -1.06 8.55
N LEU A 116 15.56 -0.05 9.43
CA LEU A 116 16.55 0.11 10.49
C LEU A 116 15.94 -0.19 11.86
N GLY A 117 16.74 -0.73 12.78
CA GLY A 117 16.35 -1.07 14.14
C GLY A 117 17.07 -0.23 15.20
N TYR A 118 16.83 -0.54 16.49
CA TYR A 118 17.38 0.22 17.62
C TYR A 118 18.91 0.26 17.68
N ASP A 119 19.56 -0.79 17.19
CA ASP A 119 21.02 -0.95 17.21
C ASP A 119 21.67 -0.66 15.85
N SER A 120 20.89 -0.22 14.88
CA SER A 120 21.37 0.18 13.56
C SER A 120 22.21 1.46 13.67
N ASP A 121 23.15 1.61 12.76
CA ASP A 121 23.85 2.86 12.56
C ASP A 121 22.87 3.94 12.03
N ASP A 122 23.22 5.20 12.15
CA ASP A 122 22.38 6.31 11.69
C ASP A 122 22.55 6.50 10.18
N LEU A 123 22.05 5.55 9.41
CA LEU A 123 22.17 5.53 7.95
C LEU A 123 21.19 6.49 7.30
N THR A 124 21.71 7.37 6.45
CA THR A 124 20.93 8.19 5.53
C THR A 124 20.23 7.30 4.48
N TRP A 125 19.22 7.82 3.81
CA TRP A 125 18.49 7.08 2.78
C TRP A 125 19.42 6.54 1.66
N PRO A 126 20.36 7.32 1.11
CA PRO A 126 21.35 6.79 0.16
C PRO A 126 22.22 5.65 0.71
N GLU A 127 22.62 5.70 1.99
CA GLU A 127 23.40 4.64 2.62
C GLU A 127 22.58 3.36 2.85
N ARG A 128 21.27 3.49 3.12
CA ARG A 128 20.36 2.33 3.12
C ARG A 128 20.23 1.72 1.73
N LEU A 129 20.15 2.56 0.70
CA LEU A 129 20.15 2.09 -0.69
C LEU A 129 21.49 1.42 -1.07
N ASP A 130 22.62 1.91 -0.58
CA ASP A 130 23.93 1.27 -0.77
C ASP A 130 23.95 -0.13 -0.13
N SER A 131 23.40 -0.26 1.08
CA SER A 131 23.28 -1.55 1.78
C SER A 131 22.40 -2.53 1.00
N LEU A 132 21.26 -2.06 0.45
CA LEU A 132 20.40 -2.88 -0.41
C LEU A 132 21.10 -3.22 -1.74
N GLY A 133 21.78 -2.24 -2.35
CA GLY A 133 22.52 -2.41 -3.60
C GLY A 133 23.63 -3.45 -3.51
N ALA A 134 24.26 -3.59 -2.33
CA ALA A 134 25.27 -4.63 -2.09
C ALA A 134 24.69 -6.07 -2.16
N LEU A 135 23.37 -6.23 -2.04
CA LEU A 135 22.63 -7.49 -2.18
C LEU A 135 22.06 -7.69 -3.60
N CYS A 136 22.35 -6.79 -4.53
CA CYS A 136 21.86 -6.78 -5.89
C CYS A 136 23.00 -6.93 -6.91
N THR A 137 22.63 -7.29 -8.13
CA THR A 137 23.46 -7.16 -9.34
C THR A 137 22.80 -6.18 -10.31
N PRO A 138 23.46 -5.71 -11.37
CA PRO A 138 22.81 -4.83 -12.37
C PRO A 138 21.58 -5.47 -13.05
N GLU A 139 21.48 -6.79 -13.04
CA GLU A 139 20.36 -7.56 -13.62
C GLU A 139 19.23 -7.82 -12.60
N THR A 140 19.44 -7.49 -11.33
CA THR A 140 18.43 -7.70 -10.28
C THR A 140 17.16 -6.91 -10.60
N VAL A 141 16.02 -7.60 -10.56
CA VAL A 141 14.71 -6.95 -10.60
C VAL A 141 14.41 -6.40 -9.21
N LEU A 142 14.57 -5.11 -9.05
CA LEU A 142 14.19 -4.40 -7.82
C LEU A 142 12.89 -3.65 -8.05
N VAL A 143 11.92 -3.84 -7.13
CA VAL A 143 10.71 -3.02 -7.03
C VAL A 143 10.81 -2.20 -5.75
N LEU A 144 11.07 -0.90 -5.88
CA LEU A 144 11.35 0.00 -4.76
C LEU A 144 10.31 1.11 -4.68
N GLY A 145 9.63 1.21 -3.53
CA GLY A 145 8.71 2.29 -3.20
C GLY A 145 9.42 3.52 -2.60
N LEU A 146 8.85 4.68 -2.85
CA LEU A 146 9.23 5.96 -2.22
C LEU A 146 7.99 6.80 -2.01
N GLU A 147 7.64 7.08 -0.76
CA GLU A 147 6.52 7.96 -0.42
C GLU A 147 6.85 9.42 -0.78
N ASN A 148 5.83 10.16 -1.22
CA ASN A 148 5.95 11.55 -1.60
C ASN A 148 5.35 12.47 -0.52
N GLU A 149 6.18 13.25 0.14
CA GLU A 149 5.73 14.24 1.13
C GLU A 149 4.88 15.37 0.51
N PHE A 150 5.10 15.67 -0.78
CA PHE A 150 4.36 16.66 -1.55
C PHE A 150 3.12 16.08 -2.24
N ALA A 151 2.56 15.00 -1.72
CA ALA A 151 1.34 14.39 -2.26
C ALA A 151 0.12 15.28 -2.03
N LEU A 152 -0.86 15.25 -2.97
CA LEU A 152 -2.14 15.94 -2.79
C LEU A 152 -2.85 15.52 -1.50
N THR A 153 -2.79 14.25 -1.16
CA THR A 153 -3.35 13.72 0.09
C THR A 153 -2.66 14.31 1.32
N SER A 154 -1.34 14.45 1.29
CA SER A 154 -0.56 15.02 2.39
C SER A 154 -0.79 16.53 2.52
N LEU A 155 -0.87 17.26 1.40
CA LEU A 155 -1.14 18.71 1.38
C LEU A 155 -2.54 19.06 1.85
N LEU A 156 -3.52 18.20 1.59
CA LEU A 156 -4.92 18.40 1.96
C LEU A 156 -5.31 17.69 3.26
N ASP A 157 -4.42 16.94 3.87
CA ASP A 157 -4.69 16.22 5.11
C ASP A 157 -5.05 17.18 6.25
N ARG A 158 -6.27 17.03 6.78
CA ARG A 158 -6.80 17.84 7.88
C ARG A 158 -6.25 17.44 9.24
N ARG A 159 -5.66 16.27 9.37
CA ARG A 159 -5.12 15.79 10.64
C ARG A 159 -3.93 16.65 11.08
N PRO A 160 -3.75 16.86 12.39
CA PRO A 160 -2.52 17.48 12.92
C PRO A 160 -1.27 16.71 12.49
N PRO A 161 -0.10 17.36 12.34
CA PRO A 161 1.14 16.68 11.94
C PRO A 161 1.48 15.43 12.77
N LEU A 162 1.25 15.47 14.09
CA LEU A 162 1.49 14.35 15.00
C LEU A 162 0.58 13.13 14.74
N ASP A 163 -0.58 13.34 14.10
CA ASP A 163 -1.51 12.27 13.76
C ASP A 163 -1.29 11.69 12.36
N ARG A 164 -0.50 12.37 11.54
CA ARG A 164 -0.16 11.92 10.17
C ARG A 164 0.91 10.87 10.18
N HIS A 165 1.87 11.01 11.10
CA HIS A 165 2.97 10.08 11.31
C HIS A 165 2.69 9.33 12.61
N GLY A 166 2.57 8.01 12.53
CA GLY A 166 2.38 7.18 13.71
C GLY A 166 3.65 7.10 14.56
N ASP A 167 3.50 6.84 15.85
CA ASP A 167 4.63 6.47 16.74
C ASP A 167 5.30 5.16 16.32
N ASP A 168 4.73 4.49 15.34
CA ASP A 168 5.17 3.21 14.80
C ASP A 168 6.40 3.32 13.90
N GLU A 169 6.71 4.54 13.44
CA GLU A 169 7.89 4.82 12.63
C GLU A 169 9.05 5.14 13.55
N TRP A 170 10.01 4.22 13.64
CA TRP A 170 11.23 4.42 14.42
C TRP A 170 11.99 5.69 14.06
N ARG A 171 11.90 6.10 12.77
CA ARG A 171 12.44 7.36 12.26
C ARG A 171 11.40 8.02 11.38
N PRO A 172 11.01 9.25 11.69
CA PRO A 172 10.16 10.06 10.81
C PRO A 172 10.83 10.30 9.46
N LEU A 173 10.03 10.27 8.39
CA LEU A 173 10.48 10.45 7.01
C LEU A 173 11.22 11.78 6.78
N HIS A 174 10.85 12.82 7.52
CA HIS A 174 11.39 14.17 7.34
C HIS A 174 12.75 14.41 8.02
N ASP A 175 13.24 13.47 8.81
CA ASP A 175 14.51 13.64 9.54
C ASP A 175 15.75 13.36 8.65
N ASP A 176 15.53 12.90 7.42
CA ASP A 176 16.61 12.58 6.49
C ASP A 176 16.60 13.52 5.27
N PRO A 177 17.41 14.60 5.29
CA PRO A 177 17.46 15.56 4.20
C PRO A 177 18.09 14.99 2.91
N ALA A 178 18.73 13.83 2.97
CA ALA A 178 19.28 13.13 1.81
C ALA A 178 18.28 12.22 1.12
N ARG A 179 17.07 12.03 1.69
CA ARG A 179 16.01 11.23 1.10
C ARG A 179 15.54 11.85 -0.22
N PRO A 180 15.40 11.07 -1.31
CA PRO A 180 14.85 11.58 -2.56
C PRO A 180 13.44 12.14 -2.38
N VAL A 181 13.15 13.28 -3.00
CA VAL A 181 11.84 13.96 -2.94
C VAL A 181 11.16 14.05 -4.31
N SER A 182 11.65 13.29 -5.28
CA SER A 182 11.07 13.23 -6.63
C SER A 182 11.47 11.95 -7.36
N ALA A 183 10.68 11.58 -8.37
CA ALA A 183 10.99 10.47 -9.27
C ALA A 183 12.37 10.61 -9.94
N VAL A 184 12.77 11.83 -10.27
CA VAL A 184 14.07 12.12 -10.90
C VAL A 184 15.23 11.84 -9.94
N GLN A 185 15.10 12.25 -8.69
CA GLN A 185 16.11 11.97 -7.67
C GLN A 185 16.18 10.48 -7.35
N LEU A 186 15.03 9.79 -7.23
CA LEU A 186 14.99 8.34 -7.05
C LEU A 186 15.72 7.62 -8.20
N ALA A 187 15.46 8.02 -9.44
CA ALA A 187 16.14 7.46 -10.61
C ALA A 187 17.66 7.72 -10.57
N ALA A 188 18.08 8.90 -10.14
CA ALA A 188 19.49 9.24 -10.00
C ALA A 188 20.19 8.37 -8.95
N GLU A 189 19.57 8.15 -7.80
CA GLU A 189 20.09 7.29 -6.74
C GLU A 189 20.19 5.82 -7.17
N LEU A 190 19.19 5.27 -7.85
CA LEU A 190 19.25 3.92 -8.40
C LEU A 190 20.41 3.76 -9.42
N ASN A 191 20.59 4.72 -10.30
CA ASN A 191 21.72 4.73 -11.23
C ASN A 191 23.07 4.83 -10.50
N ARG A 192 23.15 5.60 -9.41
CA ARG A 192 24.37 5.73 -8.59
C ARG A 192 24.82 4.39 -8.03
N VAL A 193 23.88 3.56 -7.57
CA VAL A 193 24.19 2.22 -7.04
C VAL A 193 24.29 1.13 -8.11
N GLY A 194 24.25 1.49 -9.40
CA GLY A 194 24.40 0.55 -10.52
C GLY A 194 23.15 -0.29 -10.82
N LEU A 195 21.98 0.15 -10.41
CA LEU A 195 20.68 -0.48 -10.69
C LEU A 195 19.91 0.35 -11.74
N PRO A 196 20.06 0.04 -13.04
CA PRO A 196 19.48 0.87 -14.09
C PRO A 196 17.97 0.79 -14.09
N LEU A 197 17.34 1.95 -14.01
CA LEU A 197 15.88 2.08 -14.02
C LEU A 197 15.30 1.62 -15.35
N GLN A 198 14.27 0.78 -15.31
CA GLN A 198 13.48 0.35 -16.47
C GLN A 198 12.14 1.09 -16.56
N SER A 199 11.47 1.25 -15.43
CA SER A 199 10.21 1.97 -15.33
C SER A 199 10.08 2.62 -13.96
N ILE A 200 9.36 3.75 -13.94
CA ILE A 200 8.95 4.40 -12.69
C ILE A 200 7.48 4.78 -12.79
N TYR A 201 6.73 4.47 -11.75
CA TYR A 201 5.30 4.75 -11.66
C TYR A 201 5.03 5.79 -10.60
N SER A 202 4.08 6.69 -10.87
CA SER A 202 3.42 7.50 -9.86
C SER A 202 2.29 6.67 -9.25
N SER A 203 2.30 6.49 -7.92
CA SER A 203 1.23 5.81 -7.18
C SER A 203 0.18 6.82 -6.70
N PHE A 204 -1.09 6.47 -6.84
CA PHE A 204 -2.22 7.24 -6.36
C PHE A 204 -3.00 6.37 -5.37
N ALA A 205 -2.86 6.66 -4.08
CA ALA A 205 -3.50 5.96 -2.96
C ALA A 205 -3.33 4.40 -3.03
N ASP A 206 -2.22 3.91 -3.60
CA ASP A 206 -1.92 2.50 -3.86
C ASP A 206 -2.99 1.73 -4.66
N LYS A 207 -3.94 2.47 -5.24
CA LYS A 207 -5.02 1.94 -6.09
C LYS A 207 -4.83 2.20 -7.58
N THR A 208 -3.95 3.10 -7.95
CA THR A 208 -3.62 3.36 -9.35
C THR A 208 -2.13 3.68 -9.49
N LEU A 209 -1.47 2.97 -10.39
CA LEU A 209 -0.11 3.23 -10.83
C LEU A 209 -0.15 3.74 -12.27
N LEU A 210 0.46 4.89 -12.50
CA LEU A 210 0.66 5.47 -13.83
C LEU A 210 2.16 5.60 -14.08
N ALA A 211 2.66 5.17 -15.23
CA ALA A 211 4.02 5.51 -15.64
C ALA A 211 4.20 7.04 -15.53
N VAL A 212 5.35 7.49 -15.02
CA VAL A 212 5.57 8.91 -14.67
C VAL A 212 5.35 9.85 -15.85
N ASP A 213 5.75 9.45 -17.05
CA ASP A 213 5.53 10.20 -18.29
C ASP A 213 4.04 10.28 -18.66
N VAL A 214 3.29 9.18 -18.46
CA VAL A 214 1.83 9.13 -18.64
C VAL A 214 1.13 10.04 -17.63
N ALA A 215 1.54 10.01 -16.36
CA ALA A 215 0.99 10.88 -15.32
C ALA A 215 1.32 12.37 -15.59
N ALA A 216 2.54 12.67 -16.03
CA ALA A 216 2.95 14.04 -16.38
C ALA A 216 2.24 14.58 -17.62
N ALA A 217 1.95 13.73 -18.61
CA ALA A 217 1.21 14.09 -19.81
C ALA A 217 -0.31 14.14 -19.62
N ALA A 218 -0.83 13.57 -18.51
CA ALA A 218 -2.27 13.50 -18.25
C ALA A 218 -2.92 14.88 -18.23
N ARG A 219 -4.11 14.99 -18.83
CA ARG A 219 -4.94 16.20 -18.84
C ARG A 219 -6.28 15.91 -18.19
N PRO A 220 -6.96 16.90 -17.62
CA PRO A 220 -8.27 16.69 -16.99
C PRO A 220 -9.24 16.00 -17.95
N GLY A 221 -9.84 14.91 -17.50
CA GLY A 221 -10.79 14.09 -18.23
C GLY A 221 -10.20 13.01 -19.12
N THR A 222 -8.87 12.94 -19.32
CA THR A 222 -8.22 11.80 -19.98
C THR A 222 -8.21 10.56 -19.08
N LEU A 223 -8.11 9.37 -19.65
CA LEU A 223 -8.13 8.12 -18.89
C LEU A 223 -7.13 8.10 -17.69
N PRO A 224 -5.85 8.47 -17.86
CA PRO A 224 -4.92 8.48 -16.73
C PRO A 224 -5.35 9.42 -15.60
N ALA A 225 -5.78 10.64 -15.94
CA ALA A 225 -6.22 11.61 -14.93
C ALA A 225 -7.48 11.14 -14.19
N ARG A 226 -8.43 10.50 -14.90
CA ARG A 226 -9.65 9.95 -14.29
C ARG A 226 -9.35 8.82 -13.31
N LEU A 227 -8.50 7.88 -13.69
CA LEU A 227 -8.11 6.76 -12.82
C LEU A 227 -7.35 7.26 -11.58
N ALA A 228 -6.42 8.20 -11.73
CA ALA A 228 -5.73 8.83 -10.61
C ALA A 228 -6.71 9.56 -9.68
N THR A 229 -7.65 10.33 -10.23
CA THR A 229 -8.65 11.05 -9.44
C THR A 229 -9.56 10.09 -8.69
N GLN A 230 -10.04 9.02 -9.34
CA GLN A 230 -10.86 7.99 -8.71
C GLN A 230 -10.12 7.31 -7.54
N ALA A 231 -8.85 6.99 -7.72
CA ALA A 231 -8.01 6.42 -6.65
C ALA A 231 -7.87 7.40 -5.47
N LEU A 232 -7.62 8.68 -5.74
CA LEU A 232 -7.50 9.70 -4.71
C LEU A 232 -8.83 9.96 -3.96
N GLU A 233 -9.99 9.91 -4.66
CA GLU A 233 -11.32 10.06 -4.07
C GLU A 233 -11.67 8.90 -3.13
N SER A 234 -11.02 7.75 -3.26
CA SER A 234 -11.24 6.58 -2.42
C SER A 234 -10.30 6.51 -1.19
N THR A 235 -9.59 7.60 -0.86
CA THR A 235 -8.75 7.67 0.35
C THR A 235 -9.61 7.85 1.59
N ASP A 236 -9.23 7.19 2.69
CA ASP A 236 -9.87 7.34 4.00
C ASP A 236 -9.34 8.55 4.79
N ILE A 237 -8.39 9.29 4.23
CA ILE A 237 -7.78 10.46 4.89
C ILE A 237 -8.81 11.60 4.91
N PRO A 238 -9.10 12.22 6.08
CA PRO A 238 -9.99 13.36 6.16
C PRO A 238 -9.32 14.58 5.52
N LEU A 239 -9.88 15.07 4.41
CA LEU A 239 -9.32 16.14 3.61
C LEU A 239 -9.92 17.51 3.93
N LEU A 240 -9.14 18.56 3.73
CA LEU A 240 -9.55 19.98 3.88
C LEU A 240 -10.46 20.45 2.74
N ALA A 241 -10.34 19.84 1.56
CA ALA A 241 -11.08 20.21 0.36
C ALA A 241 -11.28 18.97 -0.54
N PRO A 242 -12.25 18.99 -1.48
CA PRO A 242 -12.46 17.93 -2.44
C PRO A 242 -11.20 17.69 -3.29
N ILE A 243 -10.68 16.47 -3.25
CA ILE A 243 -9.40 16.13 -3.90
C ILE A 243 -9.51 16.10 -5.43
N ALA A 244 -10.69 15.84 -5.98
CA ALA A 244 -10.93 15.81 -7.42
C ALA A 244 -10.59 17.15 -8.10
N GLU A 245 -10.91 18.29 -7.46
CA GLU A 245 -10.61 19.61 -8.01
C GLU A 245 -9.11 19.91 -7.96
N ALA A 246 -8.44 19.49 -6.88
CA ALA A 246 -6.98 19.59 -6.75
C ALA A 246 -6.26 18.73 -7.79
N ALA A 247 -6.73 17.49 -8.01
CA ALA A 247 -6.20 16.57 -9.03
C ALA A 247 -6.38 17.12 -10.46
N ASP A 248 -7.57 17.68 -10.78
CA ASP A 248 -7.81 18.37 -12.05
C ASP A 248 -6.86 19.56 -12.25
N SER A 249 -6.59 20.32 -11.19
CA SER A 249 -5.69 21.47 -11.24
C SER A 249 -4.24 21.03 -11.43
N ALA A 250 -3.80 20.00 -10.70
CA ALA A 250 -2.48 19.39 -10.85
C ALA A 250 -2.27 18.83 -12.27
N SER A 251 -3.27 18.10 -12.79
CA SER A 251 -3.26 17.56 -14.15
C SER A 251 -3.17 18.68 -15.21
N ARG A 252 -3.94 19.76 -15.05
CA ARG A 252 -3.91 20.93 -15.94
C ARG A 252 -2.56 21.61 -15.94
N ALA A 253 -1.90 21.67 -14.80
CA ALA A 253 -0.57 22.25 -14.63
C ALA A 253 0.57 21.32 -15.08
N GLY A 254 0.30 20.04 -15.39
CA GLY A 254 1.32 19.02 -15.67
C GLY A 254 2.06 18.54 -14.44
N LEU A 255 1.45 18.69 -13.25
CA LEU A 255 2.03 18.35 -11.95
C LEU A 255 1.47 17.05 -11.36
N LEU A 256 0.60 16.33 -12.05
CA LEU A 256 -0.05 15.13 -11.51
C LEU A 256 0.97 14.09 -11.05
N ALA A 257 2.02 13.84 -11.83
CA ALA A 257 3.10 12.93 -11.46
C ALA A 257 3.88 13.36 -10.21
N SER A 258 4.04 14.67 -10.02
CA SER A 258 4.78 15.23 -8.87
C SER A 258 3.95 15.30 -7.59
N THR A 259 2.63 15.24 -7.72
CA THR A 259 1.67 15.29 -6.61
C THR A 259 1.01 13.94 -6.30
N SER A 260 1.54 12.86 -6.87
CA SER A 260 1.16 11.48 -6.55
C SER A 260 1.47 11.12 -5.10
N SER A 261 0.87 10.09 -4.55
CA SER A 261 1.12 9.63 -3.17
C SER A 261 2.55 9.13 -2.97
N GLY A 262 3.18 8.66 -4.04
CA GLY A 262 4.55 8.16 -4.03
C GLY A 262 4.98 7.71 -5.41
N TRP A 263 6.16 7.15 -5.48
CA TRP A 263 6.71 6.56 -6.70
C TRP A 263 7.12 5.12 -6.45
N LEU A 264 7.02 4.31 -7.50
CA LEU A 264 7.44 2.93 -7.51
C LEU A 264 8.40 2.71 -8.67
N ALA A 265 9.67 2.44 -8.36
CA ALA A 265 10.71 2.19 -9.36
C ALA A 265 10.86 0.69 -9.61
N VAL A 266 11.04 0.30 -10.88
CA VAL A 266 11.31 -1.07 -11.32
C VAL A 266 12.62 -1.07 -12.11
N THR A 267 13.54 -1.95 -11.72
CA THR A 267 14.81 -2.18 -12.43
C THR A 267 14.86 -3.57 -13.07
N GLY A 268 15.90 -3.89 -13.81
CA GLY A 268 16.19 -5.22 -14.36
C GLY A 268 15.36 -5.59 -15.59
N LEU A 269 14.05 -5.64 -15.52
CA LEU A 269 13.18 -6.05 -16.63
C LEU A 269 12.21 -4.94 -17.06
N PRO A 270 11.95 -4.80 -18.37
CA PRO A 270 10.97 -3.83 -18.86
C PRO A 270 9.56 -4.24 -18.45
N VAL A 271 8.75 -3.27 -18.01
CA VAL A 271 7.35 -3.48 -17.66
C VAL A 271 6.46 -3.32 -18.89
N LYS A 272 5.45 -4.20 -19.02
CA LYS A 272 4.57 -4.26 -20.20
C LYS A 272 3.50 -3.15 -20.19
N HIS A 273 2.97 -2.84 -19.02
CA HIS A 273 1.81 -1.96 -18.89
C HIS A 273 2.23 -0.60 -18.32
N THR A 274 1.64 0.46 -18.84
CA THR A 274 1.89 1.84 -18.40
C THR A 274 0.90 2.30 -17.33
N ILE A 275 -0.19 1.54 -17.15
CA ILE A 275 -1.23 1.78 -16.14
C ILE A 275 -1.58 0.46 -15.46
N TYR A 276 -1.70 0.50 -14.14
CA TYR A 276 -2.39 -0.49 -13.31
C TYR A 276 -3.41 0.26 -12.45
N SER A 277 -4.65 -0.17 -12.41
CA SER A 277 -5.69 0.53 -11.65
C SER A 277 -6.68 -0.44 -11.03
N ASP A 278 -7.02 -0.19 -9.79
CA ASP A 278 -8.05 -0.91 -9.05
C ASP A 278 -9.45 -0.51 -9.57
N ALA A 279 -10.20 -1.49 -10.03
CA ALA A 279 -11.61 -1.32 -10.41
C ALA A 279 -12.56 -1.99 -9.39
N GLY A 280 -12.07 -2.30 -8.20
CA GLY A 280 -12.75 -3.05 -7.15
C GLY A 280 -12.56 -4.56 -7.35
N PRO A 281 -13.49 -5.25 -8.05
CA PRO A 281 -13.38 -6.70 -8.28
C PRO A 281 -12.32 -7.12 -9.30
N ALA A 282 -11.68 -6.16 -9.97
CA ALA A 282 -10.64 -6.43 -10.96
C ALA A 282 -9.53 -5.38 -10.93
N VAL A 283 -8.36 -5.77 -11.41
CA VAL A 283 -7.28 -4.84 -11.75
C VAL A 283 -7.30 -4.62 -13.25
N LEU A 284 -7.35 -3.35 -13.63
CA LEU A 284 -7.20 -2.91 -15.02
C LEU A 284 -5.73 -2.71 -15.31
N THR A 285 -5.26 -3.24 -16.43
CA THR A 285 -3.95 -2.92 -16.98
C THR A 285 -4.13 -2.23 -18.32
N ALA A 286 -3.36 -1.19 -18.58
CA ALA A 286 -3.43 -0.50 -19.86
C ALA A 286 -2.05 -0.21 -20.45
N THR A 287 -2.01 -0.24 -21.79
CA THR A 287 -0.84 0.10 -22.59
C THR A 287 -1.26 1.12 -23.64
N GLN A 288 -0.44 2.13 -23.85
CA GLN A 288 -0.67 3.11 -24.91
C GLN A 288 -0.62 2.46 -26.29
N THR A 289 -1.61 2.79 -27.12
CA THR A 289 -1.63 2.42 -28.53
C THR A 289 -1.51 3.68 -29.38
N PRO A 290 -0.54 3.77 -30.31
CA PRO A 290 -0.48 4.90 -31.23
C PRO A 290 -1.70 4.88 -32.14
N THR A 291 -2.49 5.95 -32.13
CA THR A 291 -3.57 6.20 -33.09
C THR A 291 -3.21 7.36 -33.99
N ALA A 292 -3.94 7.49 -35.09
CA ALA A 292 -3.62 8.51 -36.12
C ALA A 292 -3.79 9.96 -35.65
N SER A 293 -4.58 10.21 -34.59
CA SER A 293 -4.92 11.57 -34.12
C SER A 293 -4.79 11.76 -32.60
N GLU A 294 -4.89 10.71 -31.81
CA GLU A 294 -4.84 10.74 -30.33
C GLU A 294 -4.20 9.47 -29.78
N VAL A 295 -3.86 9.50 -28.48
CA VAL A 295 -3.37 8.31 -27.77
C VAL A 295 -4.56 7.45 -27.40
N GLY A 296 -4.64 6.24 -27.95
CA GLY A 296 -5.57 5.20 -27.52
C GLY A 296 -4.97 4.32 -26.42
N TRP A 297 -5.81 3.46 -25.84
CA TRP A 297 -5.42 2.53 -24.78
C TRP A 297 -5.92 1.13 -25.08
N SER A 298 -5.01 0.17 -25.08
CA SER A 298 -5.36 -1.25 -25.02
C SER A 298 -5.53 -1.64 -23.56
N ILE A 299 -6.69 -2.19 -23.20
CA ILE A 299 -7.11 -2.47 -21.83
C ILE A 299 -7.27 -3.98 -21.63
N ALA A 300 -6.81 -4.47 -20.48
CA ALA A 300 -7.15 -5.80 -19.98
C ALA A 300 -7.66 -5.69 -18.53
N ALA A 301 -8.74 -6.40 -18.22
CA ALA A 301 -9.28 -6.51 -16.88
C ALA A 301 -8.96 -7.91 -16.33
N ARG A 302 -8.26 -7.99 -15.19
CA ARG A 302 -7.96 -9.23 -14.47
C ARG A 302 -8.82 -9.26 -13.21
N VAL A 303 -9.77 -10.17 -13.13
CA VAL A 303 -10.59 -10.36 -11.93
C VAL A 303 -9.69 -10.81 -10.78
N THR A 304 -9.79 -10.14 -9.65
CA THR A 304 -9.09 -10.52 -8.43
C THR A 304 -9.92 -11.56 -7.70
N ASP A 305 -9.37 -12.77 -7.50
CA ASP A 305 -10.02 -13.78 -6.67
C ASP A 305 -10.14 -13.26 -5.23
N THR A 306 -11.35 -12.90 -4.83
CA THR A 306 -11.67 -12.49 -3.45
C THR A 306 -11.85 -13.68 -2.49
N SER A 307 -11.54 -14.90 -2.91
CA SER A 307 -11.72 -16.13 -2.13
C SER A 307 -10.49 -16.61 -1.36
N ALA A 308 -9.61 -15.71 -0.93
CA ALA A 308 -8.57 -16.04 0.06
C ALA A 308 -9.10 -15.78 1.50
N GLY A 309 -10.19 -16.45 1.87
CA GLY A 309 -10.78 -16.45 3.20
C GLY A 309 -11.88 -17.50 3.27
N ASP A 310 -11.53 -18.65 3.85
CA ASP A 310 -12.35 -19.78 4.28
C ASP A 310 -13.05 -20.68 3.24
N ASP A 311 -12.69 -21.95 3.36
CA ASP A 311 -13.28 -23.20 2.88
C ASP A 311 -13.00 -23.65 1.42
N ALA A 312 -12.03 -24.56 1.36
CA ALA A 312 -11.88 -25.54 0.28
C ALA A 312 -13.11 -26.45 0.22
N GLY A 313 -13.87 -26.36 -0.86
CA GLY A 313 -14.91 -27.34 -1.15
C GLY A 313 -15.84 -26.96 -2.28
N GLU A 314 -15.72 -27.70 -3.38
CA GLU A 314 -16.60 -27.80 -4.53
C GLU A 314 -16.37 -26.85 -5.72
N VAL A 315 -15.85 -27.46 -6.76
CA VAL A 315 -15.75 -26.93 -8.13
C VAL A 315 -17.16 -26.78 -8.69
N ALA A 316 -17.66 -25.55 -8.75
CA ALA A 316 -18.84 -25.18 -9.52
C ALA A 316 -18.41 -24.22 -10.63
N ASP A 317 -18.69 -24.61 -11.85
CA ASP A 317 -18.41 -23.95 -13.12
C ASP A 317 -19.34 -22.73 -13.32
N ALA A 318 -19.19 -21.71 -12.48
CA ALA A 318 -19.65 -20.31 -12.68
C ALA A 318 -19.03 -19.45 -11.57
N THR A 319 -17.95 -18.72 -11.89
CA THR A 319 -17.40 -17.71 -10.98
C THR A 319 -18.51 -16.73 -10.56
N PRO A 320 -18.86 -16.64 -9.26
CA PRO A 320 -19.91 -15.70 -8.83
C PRO A 320 -19.46 -14.28 -9.15
N ARG A 321 -20.26 -13.57 -9.94
CA ARG A 321 -19.99 -12.17 -10.26
C ARG A 321 -20.12 -11.34 -8.98
N PRO A 322 -19.09 -10.57 -8.58
CA PRO A 322 -19.18 -9.71 -7.41
C PRO A 322 -20.34 -8.71 -7.60
N SER A 323 -21.24 -8.64 -6.65
CA SER A 323 -22.42 -7.74 -6.71
C SER A 323 -22.54 -6.89 -5.46
N ILE A 324 -22.91 -5.63 -5.64
CA ILE A 324 -23.21 -4.71 -4.54
C ILE A 324 -24.57 -4.06 -4.83
N ARG A 325 -25.57 -4.37 -4.00
CA ARG A 325 -26.92 -3.76 -4.07
C ARG A 325 -27.54 -3.77 -5.47
N GLY A 326 -27.41 -4.88 -6.22
CA GLY A 326 -27.99 -5.02 -7.56
C GLY A 326 -27.13 -4.51 -8.72
N VAL A 327 -25.95 -3.94 -8.42
CA VAL A 327 -24.92 -3.65 -9.43
C VAL A 327 -23.88 -4.77 -9.43
N VAL A 328 -23.59 -5.33 -10.61
CA VAL A 328 -22.74 -6.51 -10.78
C VAL A 328 -21.52 -6.14 -11.62
N TYR A 329 -20.33 -6.56 -11.21
CA TYR A 329 -19.14 -6.38 -12.02
C TYR A 329 -19.00 -7.52 -13.04
N ASP A 330 -18.76 -7.16 -14.30
CA ASP A 330 -18.52 -8.08 -15.40
C ASP A 330 -17.30 -7.60 -16.21
N ALA A 331 -16.18 -8.28 -16.07
CA ALA A 331 -14.96 -7.94 -16.81
C ALA A 331 -15.12 -8.07 -18.33
N ALA A 332 -16.08 -8.88 -18.80
CA ALA A 332 -16.30 -9.09 -20.23
C ALA A 332 -16.90 -7.87 -20.95
N VAL A 333 -17.52 -6.93 -20.20
CA VAL A 333 -18.06 -5.70 -20.80
C VAL A 333 -17.04 -4.57 -20.86
N VAL A 334 -15.88 -4.72 -20.25
CA VAL A 334 -14.78 -3.75 -20.33
C VAL A 334 -14.24 -3.76 -21.76
N PRO A 335 -14.24 -2.62 -22.47
CA PRO A 335 -13.69 -2.59 -23.82
C PRO A 335 -12.20 -2.91 -23.85
N ALA A 336 -11.78 -3.73 -24.83
CA ALA A 336 -10.36 -4.04 -25.03
C ALA A 336 -9.55 -2.83 -25.52
N GLU A 337 -10.22 -1.87 -26.14
CA GLU A 337 -9.63 -0.62 -26.62
C GLU A 337 -10.49 0.56 -26.17
N VAL A 338 -9.84 1.62 -25.68
CA VAL A 338 -10.48 2.83 -25.19
C VAL A 338 -9.82 4.05 -25.88
N SER A 339 -10.65 4.98 -26.34
CA SER A 339 -10.20 6.25 -26.91
C SER A 339 -9.46 7.11 -25.87
N GLY A 340 -8.47 7.87 -26.31
CA GLY A 340 -7.77 8.86 -25.50
C GLY A 340 -8.57 10.14 -25.23
N GLY A 341 -9.82 10.24 -25.69
CA GLY A 341 -10.69 11.39 -25.54
C GLY A 341 -10.94 11.81 -24.08
N ILE A 342 -11.50 12.99 -23.89
CA ILE A 342 -11.83 13.53 -22.57
C ILE A 342 -13.20 13.03 -22.10
N SER A 343 -13.39 12.89 -20.79
CA SER A 343 -14.67 12.45 -20.25
C SER A 343 -15.79 13.45 -20.48
N VAL A 344 -16.99 12.94 -20.69
CA VAL A 344 -18.24 13.71 -20.76
C VAL A 344 -18.38 14.60 -19.53
N GLU A 345 -18.13 14.07 -18.33
CA GLU A 345 -18.21 14.82 -17.07
C GLU A 345 -17.32 16.08 -17.09
N THR A 346 -16.09 15.97 -17.60
CA THR A 346 -15.18 17.11 -17.70
C THR A 346 -15.75 18.21 -18.59
N VAL A 347 -16.40 17.85 -19.70
CA VAL A 347 -17.03 18.81 -20.60
C VAL A 347 -18.27 19.43 -19.95
N LEU A 348 -19.13 18.61 -19.32
CA LEU A 348 -20.30 19.09 -18.60
C LEU A 348 -19.92 20.07 -17.48
N HIS A 349 -18.88 19.77 -16.69
CA HIS A 349 -18.37 20.69 -15.67
C HIS A 349 -17.88 22.01 -16.26
N ARG A 350 -17.18 21.99 -17.39
CA ARG A 350 -16.71 23.21 -18.07
C ARG A 350 -17.87 24.07 -18.56
N LEU A 351 -18.89 23.46 -19.18
CA LEU A 351 -20.09 24.15 -19.65
C LEU A 351 -20.89 24.74 -18.49
N ALA A 352 -21.04 23.97 -17.39
CA ALA A 352 -21.71 24.46 -16.18
C ALA A 352 -20.96 25.65 -15.56
N ALA A 353 -19.64 25.56 -15.41
CA ALA A 353 -18.81 26.64 -14.87
C ALA A 353 -18.78 27.89 -15.75
N ALA A 354 -18.89 27.72 -17.07
CA ALA A 354 -19.01 28.82 -18.03
C ALA A 354 -20.43 29.40 -18.12
N GLU A 355 -21.42 28.79 -17.41
CA GLU A 355 -22.83 29.17 -17.46
C GLU A 355 -23.42 29.04 -18.88
N ASP A 356 -22.81 28.20 -19.74
CA ASP A 356 -23.28 27.94 -21.11
C ASP A 356 -24.38 26.88 -21.13
N VAL A 357 -25.56 27.27 -20.64
CA VAL A 357 -26.75 26.41 -20.60
C VAL A 357 -27.19 25.93 -21.99
N PRO A 358 -27.13 26.72 -23.06
CA PRO A 358 -27.46 26.23 -24.41
C PRO A 358 -26.56 25.06 -24.85
N ALA A 359 -25.24 25.18 -24.70
CA ALA A 359 -24.30 24.11 -25.07
C ALA A 359 -24.43 22.88 -24.14
N PHE A 360 -24.67 23.10 -22.82
CA PHE A 360 -24.98 22.02 -21.90
C PHE A 360 -26.20 21.22 -22.32
N ARG A 361 -27.32 21.92 -22.70
CA ARG A 361 -28.56 21.30 -23.20
C ARG A 361 -28.31 20.50 -24.47
N ALA A 362 -27.54 21.06 -25.42
CA ALA A 362 -27.23 20.37 -26.66
C ALA A 362 -26.42 19.10 -26.44
N LEU A 363 -25.46 19.13 -25.50
CA LEU A 363 -24.70 17.95 -25.10
C LEU A 363 -25.59 16.92 -24.38
N ALA A 364 -26.44 17.36 -23.47
CA ALA A 364 -27.37 16.47 -22.75
C ALA A 364 -28.33 15.75 -23.72
N ALA A 365 -28.84 16.43 -24.74
CA ALA A 365 -29.68 15.81 -25.75
C ALA A 365 -28.93 14.71 -26.53
N ARG A 366 -27.70 15.00 -26.99
CA ARG A 366 -26.84 14.01 -27.69
C ARG A 366 -26.54 12.79 -26.78
N LEU A 367 -26.26 13.04 -25.52
CA LEU A 367 -26.02 11.97 -24.53
C LEU A 367 -27.26 11.10 -24.32
N GLY A 368 -28.46 11.71 -24.26
CA GLY A 368 -29.72 10.97 -24.18
C GLY A 368 -29.95 10.07 -25.41
N GLU A 369 -29.80 10.63 -26.61
CA GLU A 369 -29.91 9.85 -27.87
C GLU A 369 -28.91 8.70 -27.90
N TRP A 370 -27.63 8.97 -27.59
CA TRP A 370 -26.59 7.95 -27.55
C TRP A 370 -26.85 6.87 -26.51
N ALA A 371 -27.21 7.25 -25.27
CA ALA A 371 -27.43 6.33 -24.18
C ALA A 371 -28.62 5.39 -24.43
N LEU A 372 -29.70 5.92 -25.01
CA LEU A 372 -30.89 5.13 -25.35
C LEU A 372 -30.66 4.17 -26.52
N ALA A 373 -29.74 4.50 -27.42
CA ALA A 373 -29.37 3.66 -28.56
C ALA A 373 -28.44 2.50 -28.17
N GLN A 374 -27.80 2.53 -26.99
CA GLN A 374 -26.90 1.45 -26.57
C GLN A 374 -27.65 0.15 -26.32
N THR A 375 -27.01 -0.98 -26.57
CA THR A 375 -27.47 -2.31 -26.18
C THR A 375 -26.66 -2.80 -24.97
N GLY A 376 -27.23 -3.61 -24.10
CA GLY A 376 -26.54 -4.13 -22.92
C GLY A 376 -26.88 -3.34 -21.63
N GLN A 377 -26.31 -3.75 -20.51
CA GLN A 377 -26.68 -3.32 -19.16
C GLN A 377 -25.56 -2.58 -18.42
N VAL A 378 -24.56 -2.05 -19.15
CA VAL A 378 -23.47 -1.27 -18.55
C VAL A 378 -24.03 -0.03 -17.88
N VAL A 379 -23.67 0.18 -16.62
CA VAL A 379 -24.04 1.38 -15.87
C VAL A 379 -23.32 2.59 -16.45
N LEU A 380 -24.11 3.58 -16.88
CA LEU A 380 -23.57 4.78 -17.50
C LEU A 380 -22.89 5.67 -16.44
N ARG A 381 -21.72 6.17 -16.80
CA ARG A 381 -20.91 7.07 -15.98
C ARG A 381 -20.35 8.19 -16.84
N TRP A 382 -20.75 9.42 -16.61
CA TRP A 382 -20.20 10.56 -17.39
C TRP A 382 -18.72 10.79 -17.14
N ASP A 383 -18.22 10.36 -15.97
CA ASP A 383 -16.79 10.35 -15.65
C ASP A 383 -16.02 9.26 -16.39
N ASP A 384 -16.69 8.22 -16.93
CA ASP A 384 -16.06 7.12 -17.66
C ASP A 384 -16.34 7.13 -19.16
N ILE A 385 -17.38 7.78 -19.62
CA ILE A 385 -17.67 7.92 -21.05
C ILE A 385 -16.78 9.02 -21.64
N ALA A 386 -16.03 8.68 -22.69
CA ALA A 386 -15.14 9.59 -23.38
C ALA A 386 -15.83 10.23 -24.62
N ILE A 387 -15.46 11.47 -24.92
CA ILE A 387 -15.82 12.18 -26.15
C ILE A 387 -14.61 12.15 -27.07
N ASP A 388 -14.82 11.63 -28.27
CA ASP A 388 -13.85 11.63 -29.37
C ASP A 388 -14.50 12.24 -30.60
N GLY A 389 -14.19 13.50 -30.89
CA GLY A 389 -14.87 14.28 -31.88
C GLY A 389 -16.37 14.42 -31.61
N ASP A 390 -17.21 13.89 -32.48
CA ASP A 390 -18.67 13.88 -32.33
C ASP A 390 -19.22 12.58 -31.75
N SER A 391 -18.38 11.59 -31.48
CA SER A 391 -18.77 10.28 -30.95
C SER A 391 -18.57 10.17 -29.43
N PHE A 392 -19.30 9.24 -28.84
CA PHE A 392 -19.12 8.83 -27.44
C PHE A 392 -18.68 7.37 -27.38
N GLY A 393 -17.72 7.07 -26.50
CA GLY A 393 -17.23 5.72 -26.26
C GLY A 393 -17.27 5.37 -24.77
N PHE A 394 -17.55 4.11 -24.46
CA PHE A 394 -17.37 3.61 -23.12
C PHE A 394 -15.88 3.64 -22.73
N GLY A 395 -15.63 3.94 -21.46
CA GLY A 395 -14.31 3.85 -20.85
C GLY A 395 -14.02 2.46 -20.33
N VAL A 396 -13.61 2.36 -19.08
CA VAL A 396 -13.10 1.13 -18.47
C VAL A 396 -14.04 0.52 -17.42
N SER A 397 -15.26 1.03 -17.28
CA SER A 397 -16.23 0.52 -16.30
C SER A 397 -16.73 -0.86 -16.68
N GLY A 398 -16.58 -1.83 -15.75
CA GLY A 398 -17.15 -3.17 -15.87
C GLY A 398 -18.47 -3.37 -15.09
N TRP A 399 -19.07 -2.30 -14.57
CA TRP A 399 -20.28 -2.40 -13.77
C TRP A 399 -21.53 -2.43 -14.64
N THR A 400 -22.41 -3.41 -14.34
CA THR A 400 -23.68 -3.63 -15.03
C THR A 400 -24.82 -3.64 -14.00
N ALA A 401 -26.03 -3.28 -14.45
CA ALA A 401 -27.26 -3.38 -13.63
C ALA A 401 -28.40 -3.88 -14.50
N ASP A 402 -29.27 -4.71 -13.93
CA ASP A 402 -30.52 -5.13 -14.58
C ASP A 402 -31.58 -4.03 -14.44
N ALA A 403 -31.50 -3.05 -15.32
CA ALA A 403 -32.33 -1.85 -15.30
C ALA A 403 -32.64 -1.37 -16.71
N SER A 404 -33.70 -0.57 -16.83
CA SER A 404 -34.04 0.07 -18.11
C SER A 404 -32.98 1.08 -18.52
N ARG A 405 -32.92 1.40 -19.81
CA ARG A 405 -32.01 2.43 -20.31
C ARG A 405 -32.26 3.82 -19.72
N THR A 406 -33.52 4.11 -19.46
CA THR A 406 -33.94 5.34 -18.78
C THR A 406 -33.41 5.40 -17.33
N ASP A 407 -33.46 4.28 -16.60
CA ASP A 407 -32.93 4.21 -15.22
C ASP A 407 -31.41 4.34 -15.20
N LEU A 408 -30.72 3.70 -16.16
CA LEU A 408 -29.26 3.86 -16.30
C LEU A 408 -28.86 5.29 -16.64
N LEU A 409 -29.63 5.97 -17.49
CA LEU A 409 -29.43 7.39 -17.80
C LEU A 409 -29.72 8.27 -16.59
N ALA A 410 -30.77 7.97 -15.83
CA ALA A 410 -31.09 8.66 -14.57
C ALA A 410 -29.97 8.46 -13.53
N ALA A 411 -29.40 7.26 -13.43
CA ALA A 411 -28.27 6.98 -12.56
C ALA A 411 -27.02 7.80 -12.93
N ALA A 412 -26.72 7.94 -14.22
CA ALA A 412 -25.62 8.77 -14.70
C ALA A 412 -25.78 10.24 -14.31
N TRP A 413 -26.97 10.81 -14.49
CA TRP A 413 -27.27 12.19 -14.09
C TRP A 413 -27.27 12.37 -12.57
N GLN A 414 -27.79 11.40 -11.83
CA GLN A 414 -27.78 11.44 -10.37
C GLN A 414 -26.36 11.42 -9.81
N ARG A 415 -25.48 10.58 -10.38
CA ARG A 415 -24.09 10.55 -10.02
C ARG A 415 -23.38 11.87 -10.38
N PHE A 416 -23.65 12.42 -11.57
CA PHE A 416 -23.09 13.72 -11.96
C PHE A 416 -23.55 14.83 -11.00
N HIS A 417 -24.83 14.82 -10.58
CA HIS A 417 -25.35 15.76 -9.61
C HIS A 417 -24.58 15.69 -8.28
N ALA A 418 -24.43 14.49 -7.72
CA ALA A 418 -23.68 14.30 -6.49
C ALA A 418 -22.25 14.86 -6.62
N ARG A 419 -21.54 14.48 -7.67
CA ARG A 419 -20.15 14.93 -7.89
C ARG A 419 -20.03 16.45 -8.15
N LEU A 420 -21.02 17.07 -8.78
CA LEU A 420 -21.06 18.52 -8.98
C LEU A 420 -21.21 19.26 -7.63
N ILE A 421 -22.11 18.78 -6.77
CA ILE A 421 -22.43 19.41 -5.48
C ILE A 421 -21.37 19.12 -4.41
N ASP A 422 -20.96 17.85 -4.26
CA ASP A 422 -19.97 17.44 -3.24
C ASP A 422 -18.60 18.06 -3.49
N ASN A 423 -18.22 18.24 -4.76
CA ASN A 423 -16.99 18.94 -5.12
C ASN A 423 -17.15 20.48 -5.19
N HIS A 424 -18.28 21.02 -4.77
CA HIS A 424 -18.56 22.48 -4.77
C HIS A 424 -18.26 23.15 -6.11
N ARG A 425 -18.51 22.46 -7.22
CA ARG A 425 -18.20 22.98 -8.55
C ARG A 425 -19.15 24.12 -8.92
N ARG A 426 -18.61 25.13 -9.61
CA ARG A 426 -19.41 26.25 -10.09
C ARG A 426 -20.43 25.79 -11.12
N HIS A 427 -21.70 26.28 -10.97
CA HIS A 427 -22.80 25.97 -11.88
C HIS A 427 -23.84 27.10 -11.91
N PRO A 428 -24.68 27.20 -12.98
CA PRO A 428 -25.64 28.29 -13.14
C PRO A 428 -26.97 28.07 -12.41
N TRP A 429 -27.21 26.84 -11.88
CA TRP A 429 -28.50 26.48 -11.30
C TRP A 429 -28.66 27.08 -9.92
N PRO A 430 -29.86 27.69 -9.61
CA PRO A 430 -30.10 28.31 -8.33
C PRO A 430 -30.24 27.25 -7.22
N PRO A 431 -29.95 27.62 -5.95
CA PRO A 431 -29.96 26.68 -4.81
C PRO A 431 -31.28 25.95 -4.58
N TRP A 432 -32.41 26.53 -4.98
CA TRP A 432 -33.72 25.89 -4.82
C TRP A 432 -34.05 24.79 -5.85
N MET A 433 -33.24 24.69 -6.90
CA MET A 433 -33.36 23.65 -7.94
C MET A 433 -32.40 22.47 -7.73
N ILE A 434 -31.65 22.46 -6.63
CA ILE A 434 -30.69 21.39 -6.33
C ILE A 434 -31.48 20.15 -5.84
N GLY A 435 -30.99 18.98 -6.20
CA GLY A 435 -31.59 17.70 -5.88
C GLY A 435 -32.33 17.08 -7.04
N ASP A 436 -33.41 16.36 -6.73
CA ASP A 436 -34.16 15.58 -7.73
C ASP A 436 -34.76 16.46 -8.85
N ASP A 437 -35.11 17.73 -8.56
CA ASP A 437 -35.60 18.68 -9.58
C ASP A 437 -34.53 19.00 -10.65
N LEU A 438 -33.27 19.12 -10.26
CA LEU A 438 -32.20 19.38 -11.19
C LEU A 438 -31.91 18.15 -12.06
N VAL A 439 -31.91 16.97 -11.47
CA VAL A 439 -31.76 15.70 -12.21
C VAL A 439 -32.90 15.51 -13.20
N SER A 440 -34.15 15.76 -12.78
CA SER A 440 -35.33 15.72 -13.68
C SER A 440 -35.21 16.71 -14.83
N THR A 441 -34.65 17.90 -14.58
CA THR A 441 -34.38 18.90 -15.61
C THR A 441 -33.37 18.38 -16.66
N TRP A 442 -32.29 17.73 -16.21
CA TRP A 442 -31.30 17.17 -17.13
C TRP A 442 -31.82 15.95 -17.89
N LEU A 443 -32.68 15.14 -17.27
CA LEU A 443 -33.40 14.04 -17.95
C LEU A 443 -34.34 14.58 -19.04
N ALA A 444 -35.07 15.66 -18.75
CA ALA A 444 -35.88 16.33 -19.77
C ALA A 444 -35.03 16.90 -20.91
N MET A 445 -33.85 17.49 -20.62
CA MET A 445 -32.89 17.91 -21.63
C MET A 445 -32.34 16.74 -22.48
N SER A 446 -32.27 15.53 -21.87
CA SER A 446 -31.84 14.29 -22.52
C SER A 446 -32.96 13.56 -23.28
N GLY A 447 -34.16 14.15 -23.37
CA GLY A 447 -35.28 13.60 -24.12
C GLY A 447 -36.16 12.60 -23.35
N VAL A 448 -35.98 12.48 -22.04
CA VAL A 448 -36.73 11.54 -21.15
C VAL A 448 -37.35 12.26 -19.94
N PRO A 449 -38.33 13.17 -20.17
CA PRO A 449 -38.90 13.99 -19.10
C PRO A 449 -39.65 13.19 -18.04
N ASP A 450 -40.15 11.99 -18.40
CA ASP A 450 -40.97 11.14 -17.53
C ASP A 450 -40.15 10.03 -16.83
N ALA A 451 -38.79 10.11 -16.87
CA ALA A 451 -37.91 9.11 -16.24
C ALA A 451 -38.03 9.14 -14.70
N GLU A 452 -38.08 7.98 -14.09
CA GLU A 452 -38.10 7.84 -12.63
C GLU A 452 -36.71 8.15 -12.02
N VAL A 453 -36.65 9.23 -11.25
CA VAL A 453 -35.38 9.65 -10.59
C VAL A 453 -35.00 8.68 -9.46
N ALA A 454 -35.98 8.08 -8.78
CA ALA A 454 -35.76 7.19 -7.64
C ALA A 454 -34.95 5.93 -7.99
N SER A 455 -35.30 5.25 -9.09
CA SER A 455 -34.55 4.07 -9.58
C SER A 455 -33.11 4.43 -9.94
N GLY A 456 -32.92 5.55 -10.63
CA GLY A 456 -31.58 6.07 -10.95
C GLY A 456 -30.75 6.35 -9.69
N LYS A 457 -31.36 6.87 -8.62
CA LYS A 457 -30.70 7.17 -7.36
C LYS A 457 -30.22 5.90 -6.63
N GLU A 458 -31.02 4.84 -6.66
CA GLU A 458 -30.63 3.55 -6.09
C GLU A 458 -29.40 2.95 -6.82
N ILE A 459 -29.42 2.95 -8.15
CA ILE A 459 -28.30 2.44 -8.96
C ILE A 459 -27.05 3.31 -8.74
N ALA A 460 -27.17 4.64 -8.73
CA ALA A 460 -26.06 5.55 -8.49
C ALA A 460 -25.44 5.34 -7.09
N GLY A 461 -26.28 5.16 -6.06
CA GLY A 461 -25.84 4.86 -4.70
C GLY A 461 -25.12 3.52 -4.59
N ALA A 462 -25.65 2.47 -5.24
CA ALA A 462 -25.04 1.16 -5.30
C ALA A 462 -23.64 1.21 -6.00
N LEU A 463 -23.55 1.94 -7.12
CA LEU A 463 -22.29 2.14 -7.83
C LEU A 463 -21.29 2.95 -7.00
N THR A 464 -21.72 3.99 -6.31
CA THR A 464 -20.86 4.80 -5.43
C THR A 464 -20.27 3.95 -4.31
N ALA A 465 -21.10 3.11 -3.69
CA ALA A 465 -20.64 2.15 -2.69
C ALA A 465 -19.64 1.13 -3.28
N ALA A 466 -19.90 0.65 -4.50
CA ALA A 466 -19.03 -0.30 -5.20
C ALA A 466 -17.66 0.30 -5.55
N LEU A 467 -17.61 1.59 -5.83
CA LEU A 467 -16.36 2.31 -6.15
C LEU A 467 -15.59 2.76 -4.90
N GLY A 468 -16.13 2.51 -3.70
CA GLY A 468 -15.48 2.86 -2.43
C GLY A 468 -15.36 4.36 -2.17
N THR A 469 -16.08 5.20 -2.93
CA THR A 469 -16.16 6.64 -2.65
C THR A 469 -17.12 6.84 -1.47
N ALA A 470 -16.60 7.37 -0.36
CA ALA A 470 -17.42 7.66 0.82
C ALA A 470 -18.47 8.73 0.49
N GLU A 471 -19.70 8.48 0.87
CA GLU A 471 -20.77 9.48 0.87
C GLU A 471 -20.42 10.54 1.93
N ILE A 472 -19.96 11.72 1.52
CA ILE A 472 -19.71 12.82 2.45
C ILE A 472 -21.08 13.38 2.86
N GLN A 473 -21.64 12.87 3.94
CA GLN A 473 -22.76 13.55 4.61
C GLN A 473 -22.20 14.82 5.25
N ALA A 474 -22.54 15.98 4.69
CA ALA A 474 -22.25 17.24 5.35
C ALA A 474 -23.04 17.31 6.68
N PRO A 475 -22.38 17.28 7.85
CA PRO A 475 -23.10 17.38 9.11
C PRO A 475 -23.75 18.76 9.24
N ASP A 476 -24.91 18.84 9.91
CA ASP A 476 -25.49 20.13 10.31
C ASP A 476 -24.43 20.97 11.02
N VAL A 477 -24.28 22.24 10.63
CA VAL A 477 -23.23 23.15 11.12
C VAL A 477 -23.20 23.24 12.65
N ARG A 478 -24.38 23.17 13.31
CA ARG A 478 -24.45 23.18 14.77
C ARG A 478 -23.92 21.89 15.39
N THR A 479 -24.26 20.76 14.80
CA THR A 479 -23.75 19.44 15.22
C THR A 479 -22.25 19.36 14.96
N ALA A 480 -21.78 19.81 13.80
CA ALA A 480 -20.35 19.88 13.47
C ALA A 480 -19.55 20.78 14.42
N LEU A 481 -20.09 21.93 14.81
CA LEU A 481 -19.47 22.83 15.80
C LEU A 481 -19.41 22.19 17.19
N ALA A 482 -20.52 21.55 17.63
CA ALA A 482 -20.58 20.87 18.93
C ALA A 482 -19.60 19.68 18.98
N ASP A 483 -19.51 18.92 17.88
CA ASP A 483 -18.57 17.80 17.74
C ASP A 483 -17.12 18.30 17.69
N ALA A 484 -16.85 19.39 16.98
CA ALA A 484 -15.54 20.03 16.95
C ALA A 484 -15.11 20.54 18.34
N GLU A 485 -16.02 21.10 19.13
CA GLU A 485 -15.73 21.53 20.50
C GLU A 485 -15.51 20.34 21.45
N ARG A 486 -16.24 19.23 21.24
CA ARG A 486 -16.04 17.99 22.00
C ARG A 486 -14.69 17.37 21.65
N ALA A 487 -14.41 17.21 20.37
CA ALA A 487 -13.14 16.68 19.89
C ALA A 487 -11.95 17.52 20.36
N ARG A 488 -12.09 18.85 20.42
CA ARG A 488 -11.07 19.75 20.94
C ARG A 488 -10.79 19.54 22.43
N ARG A 489 -11.82 19.28 23.23
CA ARG A 489 -11.67 18.97 24.66
C ARG A 489 -11.00 17.60 24.86
N GLU A 490 -11.46 16.60 24.14
CA GLU A 490 -10.87 15.26 24.17
C GLU A 490 -9.41 15.27 23.72
N LEU A 491 -9.10 16.06 22.68
CA LEU A 491 -7.72 16.27 22.20
C LEU A 491 -6.83 16.89 23.28
N PHE A 492 -7.33 17.89 24.00
CA PHE A 492 -6.58 18.53 25.08
C PHE A 492 -6.31 17.56 26.24
N GLU A 493 -7.30 16.73 26.60
CA GLU A 493 -7.14 15.70 27.61
C GLU A 493 -6.16 14.59 27.17
N LEU A 494 -6.28 14.13 25.90
CA LEU A 494 -5.37 13.15 25.32
C LEU A 494 -3.94 13.68 25.22
N GLN A 495 -3.74 14.93 24.81
CA GLN A 495 -2.42 15.58 24.80
C GLN A 495 -1.79 15.59 26.20
N GLY A 496 -2.59 15.85 27.25
CA GLY A 496 -2.13 15.77 28.63
C GLY A 496 -1.72 14.35 29.02
N HIS A 497 -2.47 13.33 28.57
CA HIS A 497 -2.14 11.92 28.78
C HIS A 497 -0.90 11.50 28.01
N VAL A 498 -0.80 11.86 26.72
CA VAL A 498 0.37 11.55 25.87
C VAL A 498 1.63 12.17 26.47
N PHE A 499 1.61 13.43 26.88
CA PHE A 499 2.74 14.06 27.56
C PHE A 499 3.16 13.32 28.84
N GLY A 500 2.20 12.80 29.61
CA GLY A 500 2.45 11.97 30.79
C GLY A 500 3.09 10.63 30.43
N LEU A 501 2.62 10.00 29.35
CA LEU A 501 3.15 8.73 28.85
C LEU A 501 4.55 8.88 28.23
N GLU A 502 4.77 9.91 27.42
CA GLU A 502 6.09 10.23 26.82
C GLU A 502 7.14 10.43 27.92
N ARG A 503 6.78 11.17 28.96
CA ARG A 503 7.67 11.35 30.12
C ARG A 503 8.00 10.01 30.80
N THR A 504 7.00 9.13 30.91
CA THR A 504 7.16 7.80 31.53
C THR A 504 7.98 6.88 30.62
N LEU A 505 7.73 6.90 29.32
CA LEU A 505 8.50 6.18 28.31
C LEU A 505 9.96 6.65 28.30
N GLY A 506 10.21 7.95 28.26
CA GLY A 506 11.56 8.50 28.31
C GLY A 506 12.34 8.08 29.56
N PHE A 507 11.68 7.87 30.70
CA PHE A 507 12.31 7.29 31.90
C PHE A 507 12.57 5.80 31.73
N ARG A 508 11.64 5.05 31.13
CA ARG A 508 11.80 3.61 30.88
C ARG A 508 12.90 3.35 29.86
N ASP A 509 12.97 4.13 28.78
CA ASP A 509 14.01 4.01 27.76
C ASP A 509 15.41 4.27 28.34
N LYS A 510 15.55 5.33 29.14
CA LYS A 510 16.82 5.55 29.85
C LYS A 510 17.19 4.38 30.75
N ALA A 511 16.20 3.81 31.45
CA ALA A 511 16.42 2.64 32.31
C ALA A 511 16.75 1.38 31.51
N LEU A 512 16.10 1.17 30.36
CA LEU A 512 16.38 0.06 29.44
C LEU A 512 17.79 0.20 28.84
N LYS A 513 18.14 1.36 28.25
CA LYS A 513 19.50 1.61 27.73
C LYS A 513 20.58 1.35 28.79
N THR A 514 20.34 1.77 30.03
CA THR A 514 21.27 1.50 31.13
C THR A 514 21.36 -0.01 31.45
N ARG A 515 20.23 -0.73 31.40
CA ARG A 515 20.21 -2.18 31.63
C ARG A 515 20.88 -2.95 30.49
N GLU A 516 20.64 -2.55 29.26
CA GLU A 516 21.27 -3.15 28.07
C GLU A 516 22.78 -2.95 28.06
N THR A 517 23.25 -1.73 28.32
CA THR A 517 24.68 -1.47 28.48
C THR A 517 25.29 -2.37 29.56
N ARG A 518 24.57 -2.51 30.68
CA ARG A 518 25.04 -3.37 31.78
C ARG A 518 25.00 -4.86 31.42
N LEU A 519 24.02 -5.30 30.64
CA LEU A 519 23.93 -6.66 30.11
C LEU A 519 25.08 -6.96 29.14
N ARG A 520 25.40 -6.00 28.23
CA ARG A 520 26.55 -6.11 27.30
C ARG A 520 27.87 -6.22 28.09
N GLU A 521 28.05 -5.36 29.09
CA GLU A 521 29.23 -5.43 29.99
C GLU A 521 29.33 -6.79 30.73
N LEU A 522 28.20 -7.26 31.26
CA LEU A 522 28.14 -8.55 31.94
C LEU A 522 28.40 -9.73 31.01
N ARG A 523 27.86 -9.70 29.77
CA ARG A 523 28.14 -10.72 28.74
C ARG A 523 29.62 -10.76 28.41
N LEU A 524 30.25 -9.59 28.19
CA LEU A 524 31.70 -9.49 27.98
C LEU A 524 32.50 -9.99 29.16
N GLN A 525 32.08 -9.67 30.39
CA GLN A 525 32.73 -10.19 31.60
C GLN A 525 32.61 -11.72 31.70
N VAL A 526 31.44 -12.27 31.41
CA VAL A 526 31.19 -13.71 31.37
C VAL A 526 32.03 -14.39 30.30
N GLN A 527 32.14 -13.78 29.09
CA GLN A 527 33.00 -14.31 28.02
C GLN A 527 34.47 -14.29 28.44
N LYS A 528 34.96 -13.18 29.01
CA LYS A 528 36.33 -13.08 29.53
C LYS A 528 36.57 -14.12 30.63
N ALA A 529 35.69 -14.23 31.61
CA ALA A 529 35.79 -15.20 32.69
C ALA A 529 35.76 -16.66 32.18
N ASN A 530 34.90 -16.95 31.19
CA ASN A 530 34.87 -18.27 30.56
C ASN A 530 36.14 -18.56 29.75
N ALA A 531 36.68 -17.58 29.04
CA ALA A 531 37.96 -17.71 28.32
C ALA A 531 39.13 -17.92 29.30
N GLU A 532 39.18 -17.17 30.41
CA GLU A 532 40.17 -17.35 31.47
C GLU A 532 40.01 -18.72 32.14
N ARG A 533 38.79 -19.14 32.46
CA ARG A 533 38.48 -20.46 33.00
C ARG A 533 38.93 -21.58 32.06
N THR A 534 38.72 -21.40 30.77
CA THR A 534 39.14 -22.36 29.73
C THR A 534 40.67 -22.39 29.62
N ARG A 535 41.32 -21.20 29.58
CA ARG A 535 42.77 -21.09 29.63
C ARG A 535 43.39 -21.72 30.89
N PHE A 536 42.74 -21.46 32.06
CA PHE A 536 43.19 -22.06 33.31
C PHE A 536 42.99 -23.58 33.29
N ARG A 537 41.86 -24.10 32.82
CA ARG A 537 41.65 -25.56 32.70
C ARG A 537 42.60 -26.25 31.74
N ASN A 538 43.05 -25.54 30.69
CA ASN A 538 43.98 -26.04 29.69
C ASN A 538 45.43 -25.79 30.10
N SER A 539 45.68 -25.10 31.21
CA SER A 539 47.04 -24.81 31.66
C SER A 539 47.70 -26.05 32.27
N ARG A 540 49.04 -26.17 32.07
CA ARG A 540 49.85 -27.25 32.66
C ARG A 540 49.73 -27.27 34.18
N ALA A 541 49.61 -26.12 34.82
CA ALA A 541 49.41 -25.99 36.27
C ALA A 541 48.10 -26.65 36.76
N PHE A 542 47.01 -26.53 36.03
CA PHE A 542 45.75 -27.20 36.38
C PHE A 542 45.84 -28.73 36.19
N ALA A 543 46.52 -29.18 35.17
CA ALA A 543 46.78 -30.59 34.93
C ALA A 543 47.59 -31.19 36.09
N VAL A 544 48.65 -30.49 36.55
CA VAL A 544 49.50 -30.89 37.67
C VAL A 544 48.69 -30.89 38.99
N THR A 545 47.94 -29.83 39.27
CA THR A 545 47.10 -29.77 40.49
C THR A 545 45.98 -30.83 40.48
N THR A 546 45.45 -31.17 39.29
CA THR A 546 44.45 -32.25 39.17
C THR A 546 45.08 -33.61 39.40
N LEU A 547 46.32 -33.83 38.95
CA LEU A 547 47.11 -35.03 39.23
C LEU A 547 47.47 -35.17 40.71
N ILE A 548 47.95 -34.08 41.32
CA ILE A 548 48.26 -34.03 42.76
C ILE A 548 46.96 -34.32 43.60
N ARG A 549 45.84 -33.73 43.21
CA ARG A 549 44.53 -33.94 43.86
C ARG A 549 44.02 -35.38 43.71
N LYS A 550 44.27 -36.00 42.53
CA LYS A 550 43.97 -37.41 42.32
C LYS A 550 44.90 -38.32 43.15
N ALA A 551 46.20 -38.01 43.23
CA ALA A 551 47.18 -38.74 44.04
C ALA A 551 46.90 -38.61 45.53
N ALA A 552 46.55 -37.42 46.03
CA ALA A 552 46.15 -37.18 47.39
C ALA A 552 44.87 -37.91 47.84
N LEU A 553 43.94 -38.13 46.84
CA LEU A 553 42.70 -38.89 47.04
C LEU A 553 42.98 -40.42 47.18
N ILE A 554 44.00 -40.93 46.48
CA ILE A 554 44.44 -42.33 46.58
C ILE A 554 45.08 -42.62 47.95
N ARG A 555 45.71 -41.61 48.50
CA ARG A 555 46.37 -41.73 49.82
C ARG A 555 45.39 -41.77 51.00
N ASN A 556 44.08 -41.57 50.80
CA ASN A 556 43.06 -41.56 51.81
C ASN A 556 41.82 -42.40 51.40
N PRO A 557 41.85 -43.74 51.54
CA PRO A 557 40.88 -44.68 50.96
C PRO A 557 39.43 -44.44 51.38
N ARG A 558 39.21 -43.91 52.57
CA ARG A 558 37.85 -43.61 53.10
C ARG A 558 37.20 -42.41 52.35
N LYS A 559 37.96 -41.38 51.95
CA LYS A 559 37.46 -40.24 51.21
C LYS A 559 37.24 -40.58 49.72
N PHE A 560 38.00 -41.53 49.20
CA PHE A 560 37.84 -42.02 47.82
C PHE A 560 36.54 -42.81 47.66
N ALA A 561 36.28 -43.76 48.58
CA ALA A 561 35.06 -44.57 48.62
C ALA A 561 33.79 -43.67 48.71
N TYR A 562 33.84 -42.62 49.54
CA TYR A 562 32.73 -41.67 49.70
C TYR A 562 32.45 -40.85 48.40
N LYS A 563 33.49 -40.39 47.71
CA LYS A 563 33.35 -39.66 46.47
C LYS A 563 32.88 -40.54 45.31
N VAL A 564 33.30 -41.81 45.27
CA VAL A 564 32.84 -42.79 44.27
C VAL A 564 31.35 -43.08 44.49
N LYS A 565 30.96 -43.32 45.73
CA LYS A 565 29.54 -43.56 46.11
C LYS A 565 28.65 -42.39 45.77
N ARG A 566 29.09 -41.13 45.99
CA ARG A 566 28.36 -39.90 45.65
C ARG A 566 28.26 -39.64 44.15
N ARG A 567 29.27 -40.04 43.34
CA ARG A 567 29.23 -39.98 41.87
C ARG A 567 28.32 -41.04 41.27
N LEU A 568 28.27 -42.23 41.83
CA LEU A 568 27.35 -43.29 41.42
C LEU A 568 25.90 -42.92 41.74
N GLN A 569 25.64 -42.35 42.92
CA GLN A 569 24.32 -41.84 43.28
C GLN A 569 23.84 -40.70 42.38
N LYS A 570 24.75 -39.78 41.95
CA LYS A 570 24.40 -38.68 41.03
C LYS A 570 24.18 -39.17 39.60
N LYS A 571 24.80 -40.26 39.17
CA LYS A 571 24.55 -40.89 37.88
C LYS A 571 23.28 -41.74 37.84
N LEU A 572 22.87 -42.30 38.98
CA LEU A 572 21.62 -43.06 39.13
C LEU A 572 20.41 -42.15 39.36
N GLY A 573 20.60 -40.95 40.00
CA GLY A 573 19.52 -39.99 40.23
C GLY A 573 19.11 -39.12 39.05
N ASN A 574 19.84 -39.15 37.91
CA ASN A 574 19.49 -38.44 36.67
C ASN A 574 18.83 -39.36 35.62
N ARG A 575 18.29 -40.53 36.06
CA ARG A 575 17.58 -41.48 35.19
C ARG A 575 16.13 -41.76 35.66
N PHE A 576 15.54 -40.78 36.34
CA PHE A 576 14.09 -40.76 36.58
C PHE A 576 13.58 -39.35 36.29
#